data_0d082cc9e4e6113a3c476eb32229f640
#
_entry.id   0d082cc9e4e6113a3c476eb32229f640
#
_cell.length_a   1.000
_cell.length_b   1.000
_cell.length_c   1.000
_cell.angle_alpha   90.00
_cell.angle_beta   90.00
_cell.angle_gamma   90.00
#
_symmetry.space_group_name_H-M   'P 1'
#
loop_
_entity.id
_entity.type
_entity.pdbx_description
1 polymer ?
#
loop_
_entity_poly.entity_id
_entity_poly.type
_entity_poly.pdbx_seq_one_letter_code
_entity_poly.pdbx_strand_id
1 'polypeptide(L)'
;IDGLQDLTLNNNRQDTSLMSQFMGYAIWDTAGAPGSRCAFAKVTVNGRNLGVYCHVETIREQLLRREFGSDKGTLFEGTVVDFYPDWEGSFERKTGDDKKGRAHLVKVIKAMQGGNGEPFFGGEVPGRAWVPDSDAHDAAWYKSSFDDSSWVAGTNGAGYEAGQGFEKLI
;
A
#
# COMPACT_ATOMS: atom_id res chain seq x y z
N ILE A 1 -6.80 25.17 -10.45
CA ILE A 1 -5.65 25.41 -11.33
C ILE A 1 -5.75 24.38 -12.44
N ASP A 2 -5.99 24.80 -13.68
CA ASP A 2 -6.02 23.95 -14.88
C ASP A 2 -6.84 22.65 -14.75
N GLY A 3 -8.02 22.75 -14.10
CA GLY A 3 -8.91 21.61 -13.86
C GLY A 3 -8.59 20.76 -12.63
N LEU A 4 -7.51 21.04 -11.91
CA LEU A 4 -7.24 20.42 -10.62
C LEU A 4 -8.16 20.98 -9.54
N GLN A 5 -8.87 20.12 -8.85
CA GLN A 5 -9.72 20.49 -7.71
C GLN A 5 -8.90 20.60 -6.42
N ASP A 6 -7.91 19.74 -6.26
CA ASP A 6 -7.04 19.66 -5.10
C ASP A 6 -5.57 19.73 -5.53
N LEU A 7 -4.73 20.32 -4.69
CA LEU A 7 -3.29 20.39 -4.86
C LEU A 7 -2.63 19.85 -3.58
N THR A 8 -2.31 18.57 -3.60
CA THR A 8 -1.61 17.92 -2.48
C THR A 8 -0.11 17.94 -2.73
N LEU A 9 0.62 18.66 -1.90
CA LEU A 9 2.08 18.80 -1.98
C LEU A 9 2.72 18.23 -0.71
N ASN A 10 3.46 17.14 -0.87
CA ASN A 10 4.25 16.55 0.21
C ASN A 10 5.70 17.03 0.13
N ASN A 11 6.21 17.59 1.20
CA ASN A 11 7.57 18.10 1.28
C ASN A 11 8.64 17.02 1.44
N ASN A 12 8.26 15.76 1.55
CA ASN A 12 9.14 14.59 1.71
C ASN A 12 10.15 14.73 2.88
N ARG A 13 9.81 15.47 3.92
CA ARG A 13 10.74 15.78 5.02
C ARG A 13 11.34 14.55 5.70
N GLN A 14 10.61 13.44 5.69
CA GLN A 14 11.02 12.18 6.31
C GLN A 14 11.84 11.29 5.35
N ASP A 15 11.91 11.66 4.09
CA ASP A 15 12.60 10.91 3.03
C ASP A 15 13.75 11.75 2.46
N THR A 16 14.96 11.45 2.89
CA THR A 16 16.16 12.15 2.44
C THR A 16 16.46 11.97 0.94
N SER A 17 15.95 10.89 0.33
CA SER A 17 16.06 10.66 -1.11
C SER A 17 15.10 11.52 -1.93
N LEU A 18 14.02 11.99 -1.33
CA LEU A 18 12.85 12.64 -1.95
C LEU A 18 12.13 11.76 -2.99
N MET A 19 12.46 10.48 -3.09
CA MET A 19 12.02 9.59 -4.16
C MET A 19 11.08 8.48 -3.71
N SER A 20 11.04 8.14 -2.42
CA SER A 20 10.32 6.95 -1.94
C SER A 20 8.84 6.97 -2.32
N GLN A 21 8.18 8.11 -2.18
CA GLN A 21 6.78 8.27 -2.54
C GLN A 21 6.56 8.15 -4.06
N PHE A 22 7.40 8.82 -4.85
CA PHE A 22 7.33 8.74 -6.31
C PHE A 22 7.57 7.31 -6.81
N MET A 23 8.61 6.65 -6.30
CA MET A 23 8.94 5.26 -6.66
C MET A 23 7.85 4.29 -6.24
N GLY A 24 7.28 4.47 -5.03
CA GLY A 24 6.17 3.64 -4.56
C GLY A 24 4.97 3.68 -5.51
N TYR A 25 4.53 4.86 -5.92
CA TYR A 25 3.44 4.98 -6.90
C TYR A 25 3.81 4.47 -8.29
N ALA A 26 5.07 4.65 -8.73
CA ALA A 26 5.53 4.12 -10.02
C ALA A 26 5.53 2.58 -10.04
N ILE A 27 5.93 1.94 -8.95
CA ILE A 27 5.85 0.47 -8.79
C ILE A 27 4.38 0.01 -8.81
N TRP A 28 3.50 0.73 -8.11
CA TRP A 28 2.08 0.42 -8.05
C TRP A 28 1.42 0.49 -9.44
N ASP A 29 1.72 1.56 -10.18
CA ASP A 29 1.26 1.76 -11.56
C ASP A 29 1.80 0.66 -12.49
N THR A 30 3.09 0.33 -12.38
CA THR A 30 3.72 -0.74 -13.15
C THR A 30 3.10 -2.12 -12.88
N ALA A 31 2.67 -2.34 -11.65
CA ALA A 31 1.97 -3.57 -11.25
C ALA A 31 0.51 -3.61 -11.76
N GLY A 32 0.02 -2.55 -12.41
CA GLY A 32 -1.37 -2.44 -12.86
C GLY A 32 -2.38 -2.28 -11.73
N ALA A 33 -1.92 -1.88 -10.55
CA ALA A 33 -2.79 -1.64 -9.42
C ALA A 33 -3.30 -0.19 -9.41
N PRO A 34 -4.59 0.05 -9.06
CA PRO A 34 -5.14 1.40 -8.96
C PRO A 34 -4.35 2.24 -7.96
N GLY A 35 -3.88 3.42 -8.36
CA GLY A 35 -3.06 4.26 -7.52
C GLY A 35 -3.08 5.72 -7.91
N SER A 36 -2.61 6.58 -7.01
CA SER A 36 -2.46 8.01 -7.27
C SER A 36 -1.31 8.28 -8.23
N ARG A 37 -1.52 9.21 -9.16
CA ARG A 37 -0.42 9.75 -9.94
C ARG A 37 0.45 10.64 -9.06
N CYS A 38 1.74 10.60 -9.29
CA CYS A 38 2.72 11.38 -8.53
C CYS A 38 3.70 12.05 -9.48
N ALA A 39 4.07 13.30 -9.18
CA ALA A 39 5.06 14.07 -9.94
C ALA A 39 5.86 14.97 -9.01
N PHE A 40 7.08 15.32 -9.39
CA PHE A 40 7.85 16.31 -8.66
C PHE A 40 7.41 17.73 -9.00
N ALA A 41 7.38 18.59 -7.99
CA ALA A 41 7.04 20.00 -8.12
C ALA A 41 8.08 20.87 -7.39
N LYS A 42 8.60 21.89 -8.07
CA LYS A 42 9.36 22.96 -7.42
C LYS A 42 8.38 23.96 -6.81
N VAL A 43 8.44 24.14 -5.50
CA VAL A 43 7.52 25.01 -4.78
C VAL A 43 8.19 26.33 -4.42
N THR A 44 7.55 27.44 -4.78
CA THR A 44 7.96 28.79 -4.41
C THR A 44 6.78 29.55 -3.84
N VAL A 45 6.95 30.15 -2.68
CA VAL A 45 5.91 30.95 -2.01
C VAL A 45 6.45 32.33 -1.72
N ASN A 46 5.77 33.36 -2.21
CA ASN A 46 6.17 34.76 -2.05
C ASN A 46 7.65 35.02 -2.42
N GLY A 47 8.10 34.43 -3.52
CA GLY A 47 9.48 34.53 -3.98
C GLY A 47 10.51 33.65 -3.26
N ARG A 48 10.13 33.01 -2.15
CA ARG A 48 11.00 32.07 -1.41
C ARG A 48 10.87 30.67 -2.00
N ASN A 49 11.99 30.11 -2.47
CA ASN A 49 12.06 28.73 -2.89
C ASN A 49 12.00 27.79 -1.67
N LEU A 50 11.04 26.88 -1.64
CA LEU A 50 10.85 25.89 -0.60
C LEU A 50 11.43 24.51 -0.96
N GLY A 51 11.96 24.36 -2.18
CA GLY A 51 12.57 23.11 -2.63
C GLY A 51 11.64 22.25 -3.50
N VAL A 52 11.96 20.97 -3.56
CA VAL A 52 11.23 19.97 -4.34
C VAL A 52 10.22 19.25 -3.45
N TYR A 53 9.01 19.14 -3.94
CA TYR A 53 7.88 18.45 -3.30
C TYR A 53 7.37 17.36 -4.23
N CYS A 54 6.73 16.33 -3.69
CA CYS A 54 5.88 15.44 -4.47
C CYS A 54 4.46 16.02 -4.52
N HIS A 55 3.97 16.26 -5.73
CA HIS A 55 2.56 16.48 -6.00
C HIS A 55 1.90 15.12 -6.19
N VAL A 56 0.95 14.78 -5.34
CA VAL A 56 0.25 13.50 -5.34
C VAL A 56 -1.23 13.74 -5.65
N GLU A 57 -1.76 12.97 -6.59
CA GLU A 57 -3.19 12.99 -6.90
C GLU A 57 -4.01 12.63 -5.67
N THR A 58 -4.94 13.49 -5.29
CA THR A 58 -5.82 13.24 -4.15
C THR A 58 -6.78 12.08 -4.47
N ILE A 59 -6.92 11.15 -3.53
CA ILE A 59 -7.82 10.00 -3.69
C ILE A 59 -9.26 10.48 -3.51
N ARG A 60 -9.90 10.78 -4.64
CA ARG A 60 -11.29 11.29 -4.74
C ARG A 60 -11.93 10.83 -6.05
N GLU A 61 -13.05 11.44 -6.39
CA GLU A 61 -13.88 11.08 -7.55
C GLU A 61 -13.11 11.06 -8.89
N GLN A 62 -12.10 11.92 -9.05
CA GLN A 62 -11.30 11.97 -10.29
C GLN A 62 -10.46 10.70 -10.44
N LEU A 63 -9.80 10.26 -9.36
CA LEU A 63 -9.06 9.00 -9.33
C LEU A 63 -10.02 7.83 -9.59
N LEU A 64 -11.19 7.81 -8.93
CA LEU A 64 -12.16 6.74 -9.09
C LEU A 64 -12.63 6.61 -10.55
N ARG A 65 -12.92 7.74 -11.21
CA ARG A 65 -13.32 7.74 -12.63
C ARG A 65 -12.20 7.22 -13.53
N ARG A 66 -10.97 7.59 -13.25
CA ARG A 66 -9.81 7.17 -14.03
C ARG A 66 -9.53 5.68 -13.87
N GLU A 67 -9.52 5.18 -12.66
CA GLU A 67 -9.13 3.79 -12.36
C GLU A 67 -10.29 2.79 -12.59
N PHE A 68 -11.52 3.19 -12.27
CA PHE A 68 -12.68 2.29 -12.25
C PHE A 68 -13.76 2.67 -13.27
N GLY A 69 -13.54 3.73 -14.06
CA GLY A 69 -14.53 4.22 -15.03
C GLY A 69 -15.78 4.85 -14.40
N SER A 70 -15.87 4.93 -13.08
CA SER A 70 -17.02 5.46 -12.35
C SER A 70 -16.64 5.97 -10.97
N ASP A 71 -17.31 7.02 -10.53
CA ASP A 71 -17.22 7.57 -9.17
C ASP A 71 -18.44 7.21 -8.30
N LYS A 72 -19.33 6.35 -8.79
CA LYS A 72 -20.61 5.99 -8.13
C LYS A 72 -20.46 4.92 -7.04
N GLY A 73 -19.30 4.80 -6.44
CA GLY A 73 -19.03 3.91 -5.33
C GLY A 73 -18.93 4.64 -4.01
N THR A 74 -18.67 3.90 -2.94
CA THR A 74 -18.27 4.47 -1.67
C THR A 74 -16.79 4.26 -1.48
N LEU A 75 -16.06 5.34 -1.24
CA LEU A 75 -14.64 5.33 -0.92
C LEU A 75 -14.47 5.42 0.58
N PHE A 76 -13.72 4.49 1.13
CA PHE A 76 -13.28 4.51 2.52
C PHE A 76 -11.77 4.67 2.60
N GLU A 77 -11.31 5.37 3.63
CA GLU A 77 -9.92 5.45 4.02
C GLU A 77 -9.73 4.77 5.37
N GLY A 78 -8.71 3.92 5.45
CA GLY A 78 -8.27 3.33 6.71
C GLY A 78 -6.97 3.98 7.17
N THR A 79 -6.95 4.59 8.37
CA THR A 79 -5.73 5.20 8.90
C THR A 79 -4.98 4.23 9.81
N VAL A 80 -5.68 3.63 10.74
CA VAL A 80 -5.16 2.55 11.61
C VAL A 80 -6.31 1.55 11.77
N VAL A 81 -6.53 0.77 10.72
CA VAL A 81 -7.66 -0.15 10.63
C VAL A 81 -7.23 -1.43 9.91
N ASP A 82 -8.00 -2.49 10.14
CA ASP A 82 -7.89 -3.74 9.41
C ASP A 82 -9.29 -4.33 9.20
N PHE A 83 -9.39 -5.38 8.41
CA PHE A 83 -10.66 -6.07 8.11
C PHE A 83 -11.06 -7.04 9.23
N TYR A 84 -10.95 -6.60 10.49
CA TYR A 84 -11.43 -7.38 11.63
C TYR A 84 -12.95 -7.24 11.83
N PRO A 85 -13.60 -8.24 12.45
CA PRO A 85 -15.01 -8.14 12.85
C PRO A 85 -15.23 -6.88 13.69
N ASP A 86 -16.35 -6.23 13.44
CA ASP A 86 -16.80 -5.04 14.18
C ASP A 86 -15.88 -3.80 14.03
N TRP A 87 -14.93 -3.84 13.08
CA TRP A 87 -14.04 -2.72 12.80
C TRP A 87 -14.49 -1.86 11.61
N GLU A 88 -15.62 -2.17 11.00
CA GLU A 88 -16.15 -1.39 9.88
C GLU A 88 -16.37 0.09 10.22
N GLY A 89 -16.63 0.40 11.50
CA GLY A 89 -16.78 1.77 12.00
C GLY A 89 -15.49 2.59 11.96
N SER A 90 -14.32 1.94 11.95
CA SER A 90 -13.00 2.59 11.95
C SER A 90 -12.58 3.08 10.57
N PHE A 91 -13.29 2.67 9.51
CA PHE A 91 -13.05 3.18 8.16
C PHE A 91 -13.76 4.52 7.95
N GLU A 92 -13.00 5.57 7.61
CA GLU A 92 -13.54 6.88 7.32
C GLU A 92 -14.13 6.93 5.90
N ARG A 93 -15.41 7.34 5.78
CA ARG A 93 -16.01 7.56 4.47
C ARG A 93 -15.49 8.89 3.86
N LYS A 94 -14.90 8.81 2.68
CA LYS A 94 -14.45 9.99 1.91
C LYS A 94 -15.47 10.44 0.88
N THR A 95 -16.10 9.50 0.14
CA THR A 95 -17.15 9.81 -0.84
C THR A 95 -18.24 8.74 -0.84
N GLY A 96 -19.34 9.01 -1.53
CA GLY A 96 -20.43 8.05 -1.73
C GLY A 96 -21.42 7.92 -0.55
N ASP A 97 -22.28 6.90 -0.63
CA ASP A 97 -23.30 6.61 0.39
C ASP A 97 -22.72 5.78 1.52
N ASP A 98 -22.63 6.33 2.73
CA ASP A 98 -22.03 5.66 3.88
C ASP A 98 -22.78 4.38 4.25
N LYS A 99 -24.11 4.43 4.31
CA LYS A 99 -24.91 3.28 4.75
C LYS A 99 -24.77 2.08 3.80
N LYS A 100 -24.86 2.32 2.50
CA LYS A 100 -24.70 1.26 1.49
C LYS A 100 -23.27 0.74 1.44
N GLY A 101 -22.30 1.67 1.44
CA GLY A 101 -20.88 1.32 1.40
C GLY A 101 -20.46 0.51 2.61
N ARG A 102 -20.88 0.93 3.81
CA ARG A 102 -20.56 0.22 5.05
C ARG A 102 -21.18 -1.16 5.11
N ALA A 103 -22.41 -1.32 4.60
CA ALA A 103 -23.02 -2.64 4.45
C ALA A 103 -22.24 -3.57 3.49
N HIS A 104 -21.60 -3.01 2.45
CA HIS A 104 -20.69 -3.76 1.58
C HIS A 104 -19.37 -4.09 2.28
N LEU A 105 -18.80 -3.14 3.01
CA LEU A 105 -17.57 -3.33 3.79
C LEU A 105 -17.74 -4.48 4.81
N VAL A 106 -18.86 -4.52 5.53
CA VAL A 106 -19.20 -5.64 6.44
C VAL A 106 -19.25 -6.98 5.69
N LYS A 107 -19.77 -7.01 4.45
CA LYS A 107 -19.75 -8.24 3.66
C LYS A 107 -18.35 -8.66 3.25
N VAL A 108 -17.49 -7.70 2.91
CA VAL A 108 -16.06 -7.96 2.60
C VAL A 108 -15.36 -8.52 3.83
N ILE A 109 -15.51 -7.87 4.99
CA ILE A 109 -14.95 -8.35 6.25
C ILE A 109 -15.39 -9.79 6.55
N LYS A 110 -16.69 -10.07 6.45
CA LYS A 110 -17.22 -11.42 6.64
C LYS A 110 -16.70 -12.43 5.63
N ALA A 111 -16.55 -12.04 4.36
CA ALA A 111 -16.00 -12.92 3.32
C ALA A 111 -14.54 -13.25 3.57
N MET A 112 -13.75 -12.28 4.03
CA MET A 112 -12.35 -12.49 4.39
C MET A 112 -12.18 -13.44 5.58
N GLN A 113 -13.17 -13.49 6.48
CA GLN A 113 -13.16 -14.37 7.64
C GLN A 113 -13.87 -15.69 7.42
N GLY A 114 -14.83 -15.73 6.51
CA GLY A 114 -15.61 -16.92 6.16
C GLY A 114 -15.10 -17.68 4.94
N GLY A 115 -14.02 -17.24 4.32
CA GLY A 115 -13.26 -18.08 3.39
C GLY A 115 -12.84 -19.36 4.12
N ASN A 116 -12.70 -20.48 3.44
CA ASN A 116 -12.47 -21.82 3.99
C ASN A 116 -11.20 -21.96 4.87
N GLY A 117 -10.91 -20.96 5.69
CA GLY A 117 -9.90 -20.99 6.73
C GLY A 117 -8.46 -20.86 6.26
N GLU A 118 -8.24 -20.75 4.95
CA GLU A 118 -6.90 -20.44 4.44
C GLU A 118 -6.76 -18.91 4.36
N PRO A 119 -6.11 -18.27 5.34
CA PRO A 119 -5.78 -16.85 5.22
C PRO A 119 -4.87 -16.69 4.01
N PHE A 120 -5.15 -15.70 3.17
CA PHE A 120 -4.32 -15.41 1.99
C PHE A 120 -2.84 -15.14 2.38
N PHE A 121 -2.60 -14.80 3.65
CA PHE A 121 -1.29 -14.62 4.29
C PHE A 121 -1.32 -14.95 5.80
N GLY A 122 -2.15 -15.84 6.26
CA GLY A 122 -2.18 -16.24 7.65
C GLY A 122 -2.17 -17.76 7.75
N GLY A 123 -1.37 -18.29 8.59
CA GLY A 123 -1.09 -19.70 8.71
C GLY A 123 0.36 -20.01 8.35
N GLU A 124 0.77 -21.18 8.69
CA GLU A 124 2.12 -21.65 8.40
C GLU A 124 2.25 -21.97 6.90
N VAL A 125 2.54 -20.94 6.10
CA VAL A 125 2.86 -21.12 4.68
C VAL A 125 4.35 -21.45 4.58
N PRO A 126 4.70 -22.62 4.05
CA PRO A 126 6.10 -22.94 3.82
C PRO A 126 6.77 -21.89 2.92
N GLY A 127 7.89 -21.40 3.34
CA GLY A 127 8.68 -20.43 2.60
C GLY A 127 10.17 -20.74 2.72
N ARG A 128 10.96 -19.97 2.01
CA ARG A 128 12.42 -20.02 2.11
C ARG A 128 12.95 -18.61 2.26
N ALA A 129 13.91 -18.45 3.13
CA ALA A 129 14.55 -17.18 3.40
C ALA A 129 16.06 -17.28 3.16
N TRP A 130 16.63 -16.23 2.63
CA TRP A 130 18.06 -16.06 2.50
C TRP A 130 18.43 -14.66 2.99
N VAL A 131 19.44 -14.60 3.86
CA VAL A 131 20.04 -13.34 4.27
C VAL A 131 21.19 -13.06 3.31
N PRO A 132 21.15 -12.00 2.49
CA PRO A 132 22.19 -11.71 1.53
C PRO A 132 23.51 -11.43 2.22
N ASP A 133 24.54 -12.19 1.84
CA ASP A 133 25.94 -11.95 2.19
C ASP A 133 26.78 -11.60 0.96
N SER A 134 26.16 -11.59 -0.21
CA SER A 134 26.77 -11.30 -1.50
C SER A 134 25.69 -10.96 -2.54
N ASP A 135 26.10 -10.45 -3.70
CA ASP A 135 25.22 -10.11 -4.83
C ASP A 135 24.91 -11.33 -5.74
N ALA A 136 25.20 -12.55 -5.26
CA ALA A 136 25.18 -13.76 -6.08
C ALA A 136 23.82 -14.07 -6.73
N HIS A 137 22.73 -13.61 -6.14
CA HIS A 137 21.36 -13.88 -6.60
C HIS A 137 20.61 -12.66 -7.15
N ASP A 138 21.20 -11.47 -7.12
CA ASP A 138 20.53 -10.19 -7.44
C ASP A 138 19.83 -10.14 -8.80
N ALA A 139 20.36 -10.85 -9.79
CA ALA A 139 19.82 -10.88 -11.14
C ALA A 139 18.80 -12.01 -11.40
N ALA A 140 18.51 -12.86 -10.41
CA ALA A 140 17.79 -14.10 -10.65
C ALA A 140 16.69 -14.44 -9.63
N TRP A 141 16.78 -14.01 -8.39
CA TRP A 141 15.90 -14.44 -7.28
C TRP A 141 14.39 -14.21 -7.54
N TYR A 142 14.04 -13.22 -8.34
CA TYR A 142 12.65 -12.90 -8.69
C TYR A 142 12.07 -13.73 -9.84
N LYS A 143 12.87 -14.59 -10.47
CA LYS A 143 12.41 -15.42 -11.59
C LYS A 143 11.70 -16.65 -11.07
N SER A 144 10.57 -17.03 -11.67
CA SER A 144 9.81 -18.23 -11.32
C SER A 144 10.59 -19.53 -11.49
N SER A 145 11.69 -19.51 -12.26
CA SER A 145 12.60 -20.65 -12.47
C SER A 145 13.81 -20.62 -11.52
N PHE A 146 13.85 -19.70 -10.56
CA PHE A 146 14.95 -19.63 -9.62
C PHE A 146 14.90 -20.84 -8.66
N ASP A 147 16.03 -21.49 -8.46
CA ASP A 147 16.16 -22.58 -7.50
C ASP A 147 16.59 -22.01 -6.13
N ASP A 148 15.65 -21.95 -5.20
CA ASP A 148 15.83 -21.52 -3.83
C ASP A 148 16.05 -22.69 -2.85
N SER A 149 16.29 -23.89 -3.35
CA SER A 149 16.39 -25.10 -2.53
C SER A 149 17.47 -25.05 -1.45
N SER A 150 18.50 -24.24 -1.66
CA SER A 150 19.59 -23.98 -0.69
C SER A 150 19.25 -22.95 0.38
N TRP A 151 18.14 -22.24 0.25
CA TRP A 151 17.72 -21.23 1.23
C TRP A 151 17.17 -21.88 2.50
N VAL A 152 17.23 -21.16 3.61
CA VAL A 152 16.71 -21.66 4.88
C VAL A 152 15.20 -21.84 4.79
N ALA A 153 14.76 -23.07 4.99
CA ALA A 153 13.32 -23.37 5.01
C ALA A 153 12.70 -22.86 6.32
N GLY A 154 11.53 -22.29 6.19
CA GLY A 154 10.75 -21.78 7.31
C GLY A 154 9.28 -21.63 6.95
N THR A 155 8.53 -21.01 7.83
CA THR A 155 7.16 -20.60 7.58
C THR A 155 7.11 -19.08 7.42
N ASN A 156 5.99 -18.54 6.92
CA ASN A 156 5.78 -17.10 6.84
C ASN A 156 5.93 -16.42 8.22
N GLY A 157 6.28 -15.14 8.21
CA GLY A 157 6.59 -14.38 9.41
C GLY A 157 8.08 -14.26 9.69
N ALA A 158 8.92 -14.58 8.72
CA ALA A 158 10.36 -14.31 8.81
C ALA A 158 10.60 -12.80 8.97
N GLY A 159 11.34 -12.42 10.00
CA GLY A 159 11.67 -11.06 10.30
C GLY A 159 12.79 -10.96 11.31
N TYR A 160 13.32 -9.76 11.49
CA TYR A 160 14.29 -9.48 12.55
C TYR A 160 13.64 -8.57 13.59
N GLU A 161 13.71 -9.02 14.84
CA GLU A 161 13.15 -8.27 15.95
C GLU A 161 14.05 -8.41 17.17
N ALA A 162 14.23 -7.33 17.90
CA ALA A 162 15.09 -7.28 19.08
C ALA A 162 14.28 -6.83 20.30
N GLY A 163 13.59 -7.76 20.96
CA GLY A 163 13.01 -7.54 22.27
C GLY A 163 11.67 -6.79 22.30
N GLN A 164 10.88 -6.84 21.22
CA GLN A 164 9.55 -6.21 21.18
C GLN A 164 8.38 -7.21 21.37
N GLY A 165 8.70 -8.48 21.51
CA GLY A 165 7.70 -9.51 21.83
C GLY A 165 7.18 -10.34 20.66
N PHE A 166 7.76 -10.14 19.47
CA PHE A 166 7.41 -10.91 18.26
C PHE A 166 8.31 -12.14 18.03
N GLU A 167 9.30 -12.38 18.90
CA GLU A 167 10.27 -13.47 18.78
C GLU A 167 9.63 -14.86 18.72
N LYS A 168 8.38 -14.98 19.18
CA LYS A 168 7.62 -16.23 19.12
C LYS A 168 6.89 -16.44 17.80
N LEU A 169 6.90 -15.42 16.91
CA LEU A 169 6.20 -15.41 15.64
C LEU A 169 7.16 -15.51 14.45
N ILE A 170 8.46 -15.59 14.71
CA ILE A 170 9.53 -15.66 13.69
C ILE A 170 10.12 -17.05 13.65
#